data_43a1166f99c015c35225abc121a357c3
#
_entry.id   43a1166f99c015c35225abc121a357c3
#
_cell.length_a   1.000
_cell.length_b   1.000
_cell.length_c   1.000
_cell.angle_alpha   90.00
_cell.angle_beta   90.00
_cell.angle_gamma   90.00
#
_symmetry.space_group_name_H-M   'P 1'
#
loop_
_entity.id
_entity.type
_entity.pdbx_description
1 polymer ?
#
loop_
_entity_poly.entity_id
_entity_poly.type
_entity_poly.pdbx_seq_one_letter_code
_entity_poly.pdbx_strand_id
1 'polypeptide(L)'
;MNTILQNDIPLSTPPVYDVIIAGGGPVGLFLACELALAQCTVLILEKAENSDSPLKRLPFGMRGLSAPTIETLYRRGLLSGLEIHKRYKNPHAGQENRQAGHFAGIPFYADHIDASKWKYRLPSATAAIMLSEMEELETVLTNRATALGVNIRHGLAITNFQQTHEAVTVFTNAQSFKAKWLVGCDGSRSQVRKAGGFEFAGTESEFTGYSAQVDILDPEKLKPGRNVTARGMYLQSQPGYLIIQDFDQGAFHQSAAPITAQHLQEVLRRISDTDVTISALHIATTWTDRARQTTTYRNGRVLLAGDAAHIHAPLGGQGLNLGLGDAMNLGWKLAATIKDAAPEGLLDSYYTERHPIGIKVLEWSRAQVAIMKPEPPSQALNAIMRDLMHTRDGATYMASRIWGLNLQYNLGGDHPLVGYSVPNFEFEDGTTIGEWMYDGRGILLDFGKHASLQALAETYGQQLKYLSAKAKVQLGLSVVLVRPDGFVAWATDGEPDEKLIRQAAEKWFF
;
A
#
# COMPACT_ATOMS: atom_id res chain seq x y z
N MET A 1 -22.42 -43.16 48.82
CA MET A 1 -23.15 -42.55 47.69
C MET A 1 -23.09 -41.03 47.84
N ASN A 2 -22.17 -40.40 47.18
CA ASN A 2 -22.12 -38.94 47.04
C ASN A 2 -21.97 -38.64 45.55
N THR A 3 -23.09 -38.26 44.95
CA THR A 3 -23.19 -37.84 43.56
C THR A 3 -22.68 -36.42 43.49
N ILE A 4 -21.53 -36.20 42.87
CA ILE A 4 -21.00 -34.88 42.55
C ILE A 4 -21.77 -34.43 41.29
N LEU A 5 -22.63 -33.42 41.45
CA LEU A 5 -23.24 -32.69 40.35
C LEU A 5 -22.15 -31.92 39.62
N GLN A 6 -21.82 -32.33 38.40
CA GLN A 6 -21.06 -31.52 37.46
C GLN A 6 -21.96 -30.33 37.06
N ASN A 7 -21.58 -29.14 37.50
CA ASN A 7 -22.14 -27.91 36.98
C ASN A 7 -21.63 -27.72 35.53
N ASP A 8 -22.50 -28.02 34.58
CA ASP A 8 -22.33 -27.60 33.18
C ASP A 8 -22.27 -26.05 33.15
N ILE A 9 -21.06 -25.52 33.07
CA ILE A 9 -20.87 -24.11 32.70
C ILE A 9 -21.33 -24.01 31.26
N PRO A 10 -22.34 -23.18 30.92
CA PRO A 10 -22.76 -23.00 29.56
C PRO A 10 -21.57 -22.45 28.76
N LEU A 11 -21.11 -23.20 27.75
CA LEU A 11 -20.16 -22.76 26.76
C LEU A 11 -20.74 -21.48 26.14
N SER A 12 -20.23 -20.32 26.56
CA SER A 12 -20.60 -19.05 25.94
C SER A 12 -20.34 -19.17 24.46
N THR A 13 -21.38 -18.91 23.66
CA THR A 13 -21.25 -18.85 22.20
C THR A 13 -20.06 -17.93 21.89
N PRO A 14 -19.06 -18.36 21.09
CA PRO A 14 -17.91 -17.52 20.81
C PRO A 14 -18.38 -16.21 20.18
N PRO A 15 -17.76 -15.08 20.53
CA PRO A 15 -18.18 -13.78 20.03
C PRO A 15 -18.16 -13.77 18.51
N VAL A 16 -19.24 -13.27 17.89
CA VAL A 16 -19.31 -13.08 16.46
C VAL A 16 -18.71 -11.71 16.13
N TYR A 17 -17.59 -11.70 15.41
CA TYR A 17 -16.97 -10.48 14.90
C TYR A 17 -17.70 -9.99 13.64
N ASP A 18 -17.67 -8.69 13.37
CA ASP A 18 -18.07 -8.17 12.08
C ASP A 18 -17.08 -8.61 11.00
N VAL A 19 -15.77 -8.48 11.27
CA VAL A 19 -14.70 -8.84 10.34
C VAL A 19 -13.59 -9.61 11.04
N ILE A 20 -13.17 -10.70 10.41
CA ILE A 20 -11.86 -11.34 10.67
C ILE A 20 -10.91 -10.93 9.57
N ILE A 21 -9.71 -10.45 9.95
CA ILE A 21 -8.62 -10.15 9.03
C ILE A 21 -7.52 -11.20 9.21
N ALA A 22 -7.14 -11.84 8.13
CA ALA A 22 -6.01 -12.76 8.08
C ALA A 22 -4.72 -11.97 7.81
N GLY A 23 -3.81 -11.94 8.77
CA GLY A 23 -2.53 -11.25 8.65
C GLY A 23 -2.47 -9.90 9.37
N GLY A 24 -1.50 -9.77 10.27
CA GLY A 24 -1.19 -8.58 11.08
C GLY A 24 -0.06 -7.71 10.49
N GLY A 25 0.17 -7.76 9.18
CA GLY A 25 1.06 -6.83 8.49
C GLY A 25 0.40 -5.45 8.28
N PRO A 26 1.11 -4.47 7.68
CA PRO A 26 0.64 -3.08 7.60
C PRO A 26 -0.71 -2.93 6.89
N VAL A 27 -1.01 -3.75 5.88
CA VAL A 27 -2.30 -3.70 5.16
C VAL A 27 -3.45 -4.15 6.05
N GLY A 28 -3.28 -5.28 6.76
CA GLY A 28 -4.31 -5.80 7.66
C GLY A 28 -4.52 -4.92 8.88
N LEU A 29 -3.44 -4.38 9.46
CA LEU A 29 -3.50 -3.44 10.57
C LEU A 29 -4.20 -2.13 10.17
N PHE A 30 -3.88 -1.57 9.02
CA PHE A 30 -4.51 -0.34 8.56
C PHE A 30 -6.00 -0.56 8.22
N LEU A 31 -6.34 -1.68 7.55
CA LEU A 31 -7.74 -2.05 7.31
C LEU A 31 -8.53 -2.21 8.61
N ALA A 32 -7.91 -2.82 9.63
CA ALA A 32 -8.53 -2.97 10.94
C ALA A 32 -8.79 -1.59 11.60
N CYS A 33 -7.85 -0.64 11.45
CA CYS A 33 -8.05 0.74 11.93
C CYS A 33 -9.24 1.40 11.24
N GLU A 34 -9.37 1.28 9.93
CA GLU A 34 -10.50 1.87 9.18
C GLU A 34 -11.86 1.27 9.59
N LEU A 35 -11.92 -0.05 9.75
CA LEU A 35 -13.13 -0.75 10.18
C LEU A 35 -13.50 -0.40 11.64
N ALA A 36 -12.52 -0.38 12.54
CA ALA A 36 -12.75 -0.05 13.96
C ALA A 36 -13.08 1.44 14.15
N LEU A 37 -12.50 2.34 13.35
CA LEU A 37 -12.88 3.77 13.31
C LEU A 37 -14.36 3.93 12.96
N ALA A 38 -14.85 3.08 12.07
CA ALA A 38 -16.26 2.97 11.73
C ALA A 38 -17.05 2.07 12.73
N GLN A 39 -16.50 1.76 13.90
CA GLN A 39 -17.18 1.00 14.98
C GLN A 39 -17.56 -0.46 14.61
N CYS A 40 -16.88 -1.09 13.68
CA CYS A 40 -16.98 -2.53 13.46
C CYS A 40 -16.16 -3.30 14.48
N THR A 41 -16.62 -4.48 14.89
CA THR A 41 -15.85 -5.41 15.74
C THR A 41 -14.89 -6.20 14.88
N VAL A 42 -13.57 -6.08 15.13
CA VAL A 42 -12.51 -6.64 14.28
C VAL A 42 -11.62 -7.58 15.07
N LEU A 43 -11.33 -8.74 14.48
CA LEU A 43 -10.31 -9.68 14.93
C LEU A 43 -9.23 -9.83 13.86
N ILE A 44 -7.97 -9.58 14.23
CA ILE A 44 -6.81 -9.93 13.42
C ILE A 44 -6.25 -11.27 13.89
N LEU A 45 -6.02 -12.19 12.94
CA LEU A 45 -5.33 -13.46 13.15
C LEU A 45 -3.97 -13.40 12.44
N GLU A 46 -2.89 -13.38 13.23
CA GLU A 46 -1.51 -13.35 12.73
C GLU A 46 -0.81 -14.70 13.06
N LYS A 47 -0.20 -15.30 12.03
CA LYS A 47 0.50 -16.60 12.18
C LYS A 47 1.78 -16.52 12.99
N ALA A 48 2.49 -15.38 12.94
CA ALA A 48 3.70 -15.17 13.72
C ALA A 48 3.36 -15.03 15.21
N GLU A 49 4.16 -15.62 16.09
CA GLU A 49 3.98 -15.52 17.54
C GLU A 49 4.25 -14.11 18.05
N ASN A 50 5.16 -13.40 17.38
CA ASN A 50 5.45 -11.98 17.63
C ASN A 50 5.72 -11.23 16.32
N SER A 51 5.71 -9.91 16.37
CA SER A 51 5.98 -9.07 15.22
C SER A 51 7.46 -8.80 14.98
N ASP A 52 8.36 -9.28 15.85
CA ASP A 52 9.80 -9.01 15.78
C ASP A 52 10.44 -9.76 14.60
N SER A 53 11.14 -9.00 13.75
CA SER A 53 11.91 -9.56 12.65
C SER A 53 13.02 -8.59 12.23
N PRO A 54 14.27 -9.02 12.12
CA PRO A 54 15.35 -8.17 11.63
C PRO A 54 15.12 -7.71 10.18
N LEU A 55 14.29 -8.42 9.40
CA LEU A 55 13.91 -8.02 8.04
C LEU A 55 12.95 -6.80 7.99
N LYS A 56 12.40 -6.39 9.13
CA LYS A 56 11.55 -5.20 9.25
C LYS A 56 12.33 -3.95 9.65
N ARG A 57 13.60 -4.11 10.05
CA ARG A 57 14.51 -3.03 10.46
C ARG A 57 15.45 -2.64 9.34
N LEU A 58 16.04 -1.46 9.44
CA LEU A 58 17.07 -1.02 8.49
C LEU A 58 18.24 -2.00 8.43
N PRO A 59 18.82 -2.25 7.25
CA PRO A 59 18.45 -1.68 5.94
C PRO A 59 17.30 -2.41 5.22
N PHE A 60 16.94 -3.63 5.64
CA PHE A 60 15.94 -4.48 4.96
C PHE A 60 14.51 -3.90 5.05
N GLY A 61 14.19 -3.28 6.17
CA GLY A 61 12.87 -2.73 6.47
C GLY A 61 12.57 -1.39 5.82
N MET A 62 13.53 -0.78 5.11
CA MET A 62 13.31 0.51 4.45
C MET A 62 12.22 0.43 3.38
N ARG A 63 11.28 1.37 3.43
CA ARG A 63 10.16 1.47 2.47
C ARG A 63 10.01 2.91 1.99
N GLY A 64 9.73 3.06 0.70
CA GLY A 64 9.30 4.34 0.13
C GLY A 64 7.78 4.47 0.20
N LEU A 65 7.29 5.55 0.79
CA LEU A 65 5.88 5.91 0.78
C LEU A 65 5.63 6.94 -0.34
N SER A 66 4.62 6.69 -1.16
CA SER A 66 4.16 7.59 -2.21
C SER A 66 3.16 8.62 -1.67
N ALA A 67 2.92 9.69 -2.41
CA ALA A 67 2.01 10.76 -2.00
C ALA A 67 0.63 10.27 -1.55
N PRO A 68 -0.07 9.36 -2.27
CA PRO A 68 -1.37 8.86 -1.81
C PRO A 68 -1.31 8.14 -0.45
N THR A 69 -0.24 7.38 -0.20
CA THR A 69 -0.04 6.70 1.08
C THR A 69 0.25 7.69 2.21
N ILE A 70 1.12 8.68 1.95
CA ILE A 70 1.44 9.74 2.91
C ILE A 70 0.17 10.52 3.27
N GLU A 71 -0.63 10.91 2.27
CA GLU A 71 -1.90 11.61 2.46
C GLU A 71 -2.92 10.76 3.22
N THR A 72 -2.97 9.44 2.95
CA THR A 72 -3.82 8.49 3.67
C THR A 72 -3.46 8.46 5.15
N LEU A 73 -2.18 8.30 5.50
CA LEU A 73 -1.71 8.31 6.89
C LEU A 73 -1.94 9.67 7.57
N TYR A 74 -1.73 10.78 6.83
CA TYR A 74 -2.01 12.12 7.32
C TYR A 74 -3.47 12.32 7.67
N ARG A 75 -4.40 11.92 6.79
CA ARG A 75 -5.86 12.00 6.97
C ARG A 75 -6.40 11.11 8.09
N ARG A 76 -5.56 10.31 8.72
CA ARG A 76 -5.90 9.49 9.90
C ARG A 76 -5.09 9.87 11.14
N GLY A 77 -4.31 10.95 11.06
CA GLY A 77 -3.49 11.44 12.17
C GLY A 77 -2.32 10.51 12.52
N LEU A 78 -1.88 9.66 11.57
CA LEU A 78 -0.85 8.64 11.81
C LEU A 78 0.54 9.06 11.35
N LEU A 79 0.63 10.07 10.49
CA LEU A 79 1.89 10.47 9.86
C LEU A 79 2.93 10.97 10.86
N SER A 80 2.50 11.66 11.92
CA SER A 80 3.39 12.18 12.96
C SER A 80 4.10 11.10 13.79
N GLY A 81 3.57 9.87 13.78
CA GLY A 81 4.19 8.71 14.43
C GLY A 81 5.36 8.12 13.66
N LEU A 82 5.60 8.54 12.40
CA LEU A 82 6.70 8.05 11.57
C LEU A 82 7.90 8.98 11.71
N GLU A 83 8.93 8.55 12.43
CA GLU A 83 10.07 9.39 12.84
C GLU A 83 11.39 9.03 12.15
N ILE A 84 11.37 8.12 11.16
CA ILE A 84 12.59 7.69 10.47
C ILE A 84 13.41 8.87 9.92
N HIS A 85 12.76 9.97 9.51
CA HIS A 85 13.41 11.18 9.01
C HIS A 85 14.29 11.88 10.07
N LYS A 86 14.03 11.63 11.35
CA LYS A 86 14.86 12.12 12.46
C LYS A 86 16.12 11.27 12.65
N ARG A 87 16.03 9.98 12.32
CA ARG A 87 17.12 9.00 12.48
C ARG A 87 17.96 8.83 11.21
N TYR A 88 17.31 8.87 10.04
CA TYR A 88 17.94 8.69 8.73
C TYR A 88 18.09 10.06 8.04
N LYS A 89 19.33 10.55 8.00
CA LYS A 89 19.68 11.75 7.21
C LYS A 89 19.96 11.27 5.78
N ASN A 90 19.18 11.76 4.81
CA ASN A 90 19.49 11.52 3.41
C ASN A 90 20.88 12.15 3.10
N PRO A 91 21.89 11.34 2.74
CA PRO A 91 23.25 11.86 2.47
C PRO A 91 23.30 12.82 1.26
N HIS A 92 22.24 12.83 0.44
CA HIS A 92 22.11 13.72 -0.72
C HIS A 92 21.14 14.90 -0.49
N ALA A 93 20.72 15.13 0.75
CA ALA A 93 19.89 16.30 1.09
C ALA A 93 20.70 17.58 0.88
N GLY A 94 20.19 18.49 0.03
CA GLY A 94 20.83 19.80 -0.24
C GLY A 94 21.87 19.80 -1.37
N GLN A 95 22.09 18.68 -2.07
CA GLN A 95 22.95 18.65 -3.25
C GLN A 95 22.21 19.20 -4.48
N GLU A 96 22.93 19.94 -5.34
CA GLU A 96 22.51 20.19 -6.72
C GLU A 96 22.36 18.84 -7.43
N ASN A 97 21.39 18.70 -8.33
CA ASN A 97 21.02 17.44 -8.99
C ASN A 97 20.51 16.35 -8.02
N ARG A 98 19.65 16.72 -7.07
CA ARG A 98 19.04 15.75 -6.16
C ARG A 98 18.22 14.71 -6.91
N GLN A 99 18.60 13.44 -6.78
CA GLN A 99 17.81 12.33 -7.31
C GLN A 99 16.39 12.36 -6.71
N ALA A 100 15.37 12.37 -7.58
CA ALA A 100 13.96 12.43 -7.23
C ALA A 100 13.27 11.05 -7.26
N GLY A 101 13.96 10.05 -7.84
CA GLY A 101 13.52 8.67 -7.94
C GLY A 101 14.31 7.91 -9.00
N HIS A 102 13.86 6.71 -9.31
CA HIS A 102 14.44 5.90 -10.40
C HIS A 102 13.40 4.98 -11.02
N PHE A 103 13.62 4.60 -12.28
CA PHE A 103 12.91 3.52 -12.96
C PHE A 103 13.93 2.49 -13.44
N ALA A 104 13.76 1.23 -13.04
CA ALA A 104 14.72 0.16 -13.36
C ALA A 104 16.18 0.51 -12.98
N GLY A 105 16.38 1.33 -11.93
CA GLY A 105 17.69 1.83 -11.53
C GLY A 105 18.20 3.04 -12.31
N ILE A 106 17.53 3.49 -13.35
CA ILE A 106 17.83 4.73 -14.09
C ILE A 106 17.32 5.90 -13.24
N PRO A 107 18.19 6.81 -12.76
CA PRO A 107 17.77 7.95 -11.94
C PRO A 107 17.11 9.04 -12.79
N PHE A 108 16.23 9.83 -12.16
CA PHE A 108 15.81 11.14 -12.64
C PHE A 108 15.93 12.17 -11.50
N TYR A 109 16.00 13.44 -11.86
CA TYR A 109 16.44 14.49 -10.97
C TYR A 109 15.36 15.55 -10.75
N ALA A 110 15.35 16.16 -9.56
CA ALA A 110 14.30 17.07 -9.12
C ALA A 110 14.23 18.37 -9.94
N ASP A 111 15.38 18.86 -10.41
CA ASP A 111 15.51 20.06 -11.24
C ASP A 111 14.94 19.89 -12.67
N HIS A 112 14.80 18.66 -13.14
CA HIS A 112 14.14 18.36 -14.42
C HIS A 112 12.61 18.24 -14.30
N ILE A 113 12.02 18.30 -13.10
CA ILE A 113 10.59 18.09 -12.90
C ILE A 113 9.82 19.39 -13.07
N ASP A 114 8.77 19.36 -13.91
CA ASP A 114 7.84 20.46 -14.06
C ASP A 114 6.59 20.28 -13.19
N ALA A 115 6.65 20.80 -11.97
CA ALA A 115 5.54 20.73 -11.02
C ALA A 115 4.27 21.50 -11.48
N SER A 116 4.38 22.44 -12.43
CA SER A 116 3.23 23.19 -12.97
C SER A 116 2.23 22.30 -13.73
N LYS A 117 2.66 21.13 -14.17
CA LYS A 117 1.80 20.13 -14.82
C LYS A 117 0.74 19.53 -13.89
N TRP A 118 0.91 19.65 -12.57
CA TRP A 118 -0.04 19.14 -11.57
C TRP A 118 -0.90 20.27 -10.99
N LYS A 119 -1.83 20.77 -11.80
CA LYS A 119 -2.69 21.95 -11.50
C LYS A 119 -3.33 21.89 -10.10
N TYR A 120 -3.79 20.73 -9.67
CA TYR A 120 -4.51 20.55 -8.41
C TYR A 120 -3.63 20.12 -7.24
N ARG A 121 -2.30 20.09 -7.42
CA ARG A 121 -1.40 19.79 -6.32
C ARG A 121 -0.98 21.07 -5.62
N LEU A 122 -1.52 21.30 -4.45
CA LEU A 122 -1.09 22.38 -3.58
C LEU A 122 0.22 22.03 -2.85
N PRO A 123 1.04 23.04 -2.51
CA PRO A 123 2.08 22.85 -1.49
C PRO A 123 1.43 22.26 -0.24
N SER A 124 2.01 21.19 0.27
CA SER A 124 1.48 20.44 1.39
C SER A 124 2.56 20.33 2.47
N ALA A 125 2.13 20.25 3.73
CA ALA A 125 3.00 19.84 4.81
C ALA A 125 3.53 18.41 4.62
N THR A 126 2.89 17.65 3.71
CA THR A 126 3.31 16.29 3.35
C THR A 126 4.22 16.32 2.12
N ALA A 127 5.32 15.55 2.17
CA ALA A 127 6.19 15.36 1.01
C ALA A 127 5.52 14.52 -0.08
N ALA A 128 6.02 14.61 -1.32
CA ALA A 128 5.57 13.75 -2.42
C ALA A 128 6.06 12.30 -2.27
N ILE A 129 7.18 12.12 -1.58
CA ILE A 129 7.79 10.83 -1.26
C ILE A 129 8.42 10.91 0.12
N MET A 130 8.30 9.87 0.91
CA MET A 130 8.88 9.78 2.24
C MET A 130 9.45 8.37 2.45
N LEU A 131 10.52 8.27 3.21
CA LEU A 131 11.02 6.98 3.69
C LEU A 131 10.28 6.59 4.97
N SER A 132 10.10 5.30 5.17
CA SER A 132 9.60 4.69 6.40
C SER A 132 10.36 3.38 6.67
N GLU A 133 10.40 2.96 7.92
CA GLU A 133 10.83 1.64 8.33
C GLU A 133 9.61 0.77 8.59
N MET A 134 9.67 -0.49 8.16
CA MET A 134 8.51 -1.40 8.27
C MET A 134 8.10 -1.62 9.73
N GLU A 135 9.06 -1.81 10.64
CA GLU A 135 8.81 -2.00 12.07
C GLU A 135 8.13 -0.77 12.70
N GLU A 136 8.58 0.43 12.33
CA GLU A 136 7.99 1.69 12.78
C GLU A 136 6.54 1.84 12.31
N LEU A 137 6.29 1.59 11.02
CA LEU A 137 4.95 1.66 10.44
C LEU A 137 4.00 0.65 11.10
N GLU A 138 4.42 -0.61 11.27
CA GLU A 138 3.61 -1.62 11.94
C GLU A 138 3.35 -1.25 13.40
N THR A 139 4.32 -0.66 14.12
CA THR A 139 4.16 -0.20 15.50
C THR A 139 3.10 0.90 15.60
N VAL A 140 3.16 1.92 14.74
CA VAL A 140 2.18 3.01 14.68
C VAL A 140 0.77 2.47 14.42
N LEU A 141 0.63 1.55 13.45
CA LEU A 141 -0.64 0.95 13.09
C LEU A 141 -1.17 0.02 14.18
N THR A 142 -0.32 -0.78 14.84
CA THR A 142 -0.70 -1.65 15.95
C THR A 142 -1.20 -0.83 17.14
N ASN A 143 -0.49 0.22 17.50
CA ASN A 143 -0.90 1.12 18.59
C ASN A 143 -2.28 1.76 18.28
N ARG A 144 -2.49 2.21 17.05
CA ARG A 144 -3.78 2.76 16.62
C ARG A 144 -4.89 1.72 16.65
N ALA A 145 -4.65 0.52 16.11
CA ALA A 145 -5.63 -0.58 16.11
C ALA A 145 -6.03 -0.96 17.53
N THR A 146 -5.05 -1.08 18.44
CA THR A 146 -5.27 -1.38 19.86
C THR A 146 -6.08 -0.28 20.54
N ALA A 147 -5.76 0.99 20.31
CA ALA A 147 -6.49 2.14 20.85
C ALA A 147 -7.95 2.19 20.36
N LEU A 148 -8.24 1.66 19.18
CA LEU A 148 -9.58 1.55 18.61
C LEU A 148 -10.32 0.26 19.04
N GLY A 149 -9.71 -0.59 19.89
CA GLY A 149 -10.34 -1.80 20.42
C GLY A 149 -10.27 -3.02 19.49
N VAL A 150 -9.37 -3.02 18.48
CA VAL A 150 -9.14 -4.20 17.63
C VAL A 150 -8.55 -5.34 18.45
N ASN A 151 -9.09 -6.54 18.30
CA ASN A 151 -8.54 -7.75 18.91
C ASN A 151 -7.46 -8.33 17.98
N ILE A 152 -6.21 -8.35 18.42
CA ILE A 152 -5.09 -8.91 17.65
C ILE A 152 -4.61 -10.19 18.36
N ARG A 153 -4.59 -11.32 17.62
CA ARG A 153 -4.14 -12.60 18.12
C ARG A 153 -2.98 -13.14 17.29
N HIS A 154 -1.86 -13.35 17.94
CA HIS A 154 -0.65 -13.92 17.39
C HIS A 154 -0.60 -15.45 17.55
N GLY A 155 0.27 -16.13 16.77
CA GLY A 155 0.45 -17.59 16.79
C GLY A 155 -0.70 -18.37 16.16
N LEU A 156 -1.65 -17.71 15.52
CA LEU A 156 -2.85 -18.32 14.93
C LEU A 156 -2.81 -18.27 13.40
N ALA A 157 -2.34 -19.34 12.79
CA ALA A 157 -2.35 -19.50 11.34
C ALA A 157 -3.72 -19.97 10.85
N ILE A 158 -4.32 -19.23 9.93
CA ILE A 158 -5.54 -19.68 9.24
C ILE A 158 -5.19 -20.88 8.36
N THR A 159 -5.93 -21.96 8.51
CA THR A 159 -5.77 -23.19 7.71
C THR A 159 -6.84 -23.33 6.64
N ASN A 160 -8.09 -22.95 6.96
CA ASN A 160 -9.22 -23.04 6.05
C ASN A 160 -10.34 -22.10 6.53
N PHE A 161 -11.40 -21.97 5.72
CA PHE A 161 -12.65 -21.33 6.11
C PHE A 161 -13.84 -21.96 5.41
N GLN A 162 -15.03 -21.75 5.96
CA GLN A 162 -16.32 -22.06 5.35
C GLN A 162 -17.19 -20.82 5.40
N GLN A 163 -17.97 -20.57 4.34
CA GLN A 163 -18.89 -19.43 4.31
C GLN A 163 -20.31 -19.88 3.98
N THR A 164 -21.26 -19.12 4.53
CA THR A 164 -22.68 -19.14 4.19
C THR A 164 -23.06 -17.76 3.63
N HIS A 165 -24.33 -17.55 3.30
CA HIS A 165 -24.81 -16.23 2.91
C HIS A 165 -24.82 -15.22 4.06
N GLU A 166 -24.70 -15.65 5.33
CA GLU A 166 -24.73 -14.79 6.51
C GLU A 166 -23.38 -14.59 7.18
N ALA A 167 -22.51 -15.60 7.15
CA ALA A 167 -21.30 -15.62 7.97
C ALA A 167 -20.17 -16.44 7.36
N VAL A 168 -18.97 -16.22 7.89
CA VAL A 168 -17.77 -17.02 7.62
C VAL A 168 -17.28 -17.64 8.93
N THR A 169 -17.00 -18.97 8.90
CA THR A 169 -16.29 -19.67 9.98
C THR A 169 -14.85 -19.89 9.54
N VAL A 170 -13.91 -19.33 10.29
CA VAL A 170 -12.47 -19.40 10.01
C VAL A 170 -11.82 -20.42 10.94
N PHE A 171 -11.09 -21.37 10.37
CA PHE A 171 -10.35 -22.40 11.11
C PHE A 171 -8.88 -22.03 11.20
N THR A 172 -8.31 -22.20 12.38
CA THR A 172 -6.89 -22.01 12.64
C THR A 172 -6.24 -23.34 13.07
N ASN A 173 -4.94 -23.31 13.28
CA ASN A 173 -4.20 -24.45 13.86
C ASN A 173 -4.65 -24.83 15.29
N ALA A 174 -5.42 -23.99 16.00
CA ALA A 174 -5.80 -24.19 17.39
C ALA A 174 -7.32 -24.22 17.62
N GLN A 175 -8.08 -23.36 16.94
CA GLN A 175 -9.52 -23.17 17.19
C GLN A 175 -10.21 -22.53 15.97
N SER A 176 -11.54 -22.38 16.06
CA SER A 176 -12.32 -21.69 15.03
C SER A 176 -12.89 -20.37 15.55
N PHE A 177 -13.16 -19.45 14.61
CA PHE A 177 -13.78 -18.14 14.86
C PHE A 177 -14.88 -17.90 13.85
N LYS A 178 -15.89 -17.13 14.25
CA LYS A 178 -17.03 -16.78 13.37
C LYS A 178 -17.13 -15.27 13.19
N ALA A 179 -17.35 -14.82 11.95
CA ALA A 179 -17.55 -13.41 11.61
C ALA A 179 -18.54 -13.26 10.47
N LYS A 180 -18.99 -12.01 10.24
CA LYS A 180 -19.82 -11.69 9.05
C LYS A 180 -18.96 -11.71 7.77
N TRP A 181 -17.69 -11.27 7.86
CA TRP A 181 -16.77 -11.15 6.73
C TRP A 181 -15.36 -11.66 7.08
N LEU A 182 -14.65 -12.16 6.07
CA LEU A 182 -13.22 -12.48 6.13
C LEU A 182 -12.47 -11.65 5.10
N VAL A 183 -11.36 -11.00 5.51
CA VAL A 183 -10.45 -10.33 4.59
C VAL A 183 -9.06 -10.95 4.67
N GLY A 184 -8.57 -11.47 3.54
CA GLY A 184 -7.21 -11.99 3.41
C GLY A 184 -6.22 -10.83 3.16
N CYS A 185 -5.39 -10.54 4.17
CA CYS A 185 -4.21 -9.67 4.13
C CYS A 185 -2.95 -10.47 4.48
N ASP A 186 -2.94 -11.79 4.22
CA ASP A 186 -1.98 -12.79 4.68
C ASP A 186 -0.79 -12.97 3.72
N GLY A 187 -0.53 -11.94 2.91
CA GLY A 187 0.69 -11.79 2.12
C GLY A 187 0.73 -12.67 0.87
N SER A 188 1.90 -12.68 0.24
CA SER A 188 2.12 -13.29 -1.09
C SER A 188 1.78 -14.79 -1.16
N ARG A 189 1.90 -15.51 -0.04
CA ARG A 189 1.58 -16.94 0.09
C ARG A 189 0.18 -17.19 0.63
N SER A 190 -0.73 -16.22 0.55
CA SER A 190 -2.06 -16.19 1.12
C SER A 190 -2.77 -17.55 1.14
N GLN A 191 -3.15 -17.98 2.34
CA GLN A 191 -3.97 -19.17 2.55
C GLN A 191 -5.44 -18.87 2.25
N VAL A 192 -5.90 -17.65 2.56
CA VAL A 192 -7.27 -17.21 2.25
C VAL A 192 -7.52 -17.25 0.74
N ARG A 193 -6.59 -16.73 -0.06
CA ARG A 193 -6.66 -16.79 -1.52
C ARG A 193 -6.79 -18.23 -2.02
N LYS A 194 -5.92 -19.13 -1.54
CA LYS A 194 -5.87 -20.53 -1.95
C LYS A 194 -7.15 -21.30 -1.55
N ALA A 195 -7.53 -21.18 -0.27
CA ALA A 195 -8.73 -21.87 0.25
C ALA A 195 -10.02 -21.33 -0.38
N GLY A 196 -10.04 -20.04 -0.76
CA GLY A 196 -11.16 -19.41 -1.43
C GLY A 196 -11.28 -19.68 -2.93
N GLY A 197 -10.32 -20.43 -3.52
CA GLY A 197 -10.33 -20.75 -4.94
C GLY A 197 -10.16 -19.54 -5.86
N PHE A 198 -9.54 -18.46 -5.38
CA PHE A 198 -9.27 -17.30 -6.22
C PHE A 198 -8.20 -17.63 -7.26
N GLU A 199 -8.53 -17.40 -8.52
CA GLU A 199 -7.57 -17.53 -9.62
C GLU A 199 -6.48 -16.44 -9.49
N PHE A 200 -5.22 -16.84 -9.63
CA PHE A 200 -4.06 -15.95 -9.45
C PHE A 200 -3.23 -15.93 -10.71
N ALA A 201 -3.67 -15.10 -11.67
CA ALA A 201 -3.12 -15.00 -13.01
C ALA A 201 -1.89 -14.07 -13.07
N GLY A 202 -0.98 -14.32 -14.02
CA GLY A 202 0.17 -13.46 -14.26
C GLY A 202 1.38 -14.19 -14.83
N THR A 203 2.59 -13.67 -14.55
CA THR A 203 3.85 -14.19 -15.09
C THR A 203 4.64 -14.95 -14.03
N GLU A 204 5.41 -15.93 -14.47
CA GLU A 204 6.42 -16.61 -13.65
C GLU A 204 7.66 -15.72 -13.48
N SER A 205 8.53 -16.14 -12.57
CA SER A 205 9.78 -15.43 -12.30
C SER A 205 10.82 -15.64 -13.40
N GLU A 206 11.58 -14.59 -13.69
CA GLU A 206 12.75 -14.62 -14.55
C GLU A 206 14.05 -14.63 -13.76
N PHE A 207 14.04 -14.16 -12.52
CA PHE A 207 15.22 -14.13 -11.67
C PHE A 207 14.94 -14.47 -10.20
N THR A 208 15.98 -14.90 -9.51
CA THR A 208 16.06 -14.87 -8.05
C THR A 208 16.74 -13.58 -7.62
N GLY A 209 16.05 -12.78 -6.81
CA GLY A 209 16.62 -11.63 -6.12
C GLY A 209 17.10 -12.04 -4.73
N TYR A 210 18.26 -11.57 -4.33
CA TYR A 210 18.81 -11.74 -2.99
C TYR A 210 18.93 -10.36 -2.33
N SER A 211 18.59 -10.29 -1.05
CA SER A 211 18.96 -9.18 -0.17
C SER A 211 19.73 -9.77 1.00
N ALA A 212 20.96 -9.32 1.22
CA ALA A 212 21.85 -9.92 2.20
C ALA A 212 22.68 -8.87 2.95
N GLN A 213 22.94 -9.15 4.23
CA GLN A 213 23.95 -8.46 5.04
C GLN A 213 25.12 -9.42 5.28
N VAL A 214 26.29 -9.02 4.84
CA VAL A 214 27.51 -9.85 4.80
C VAL A 214 28.73 -9.04 5.23
N ASP A 215 29.79 -9.75 5.65
CA ASP A 215 31.14 -9.21 5.73
C ASP A 215 31.93 -9.63 4.49
N ILE A 216 32.60 -8.68 3.85
CA ILE A 216 33.39 -8.90 2.64
C ILE A 216 34.86 -8.61 2.98
N LEU A 217 35.76 -9.55 2.68
CA LEU A 217 37.19 -9.40 2.99
C LEU A 217 37.90 -8.40 2.05
N ASP A 218 37.46 -8.36 0.82
CA ASP A 218 38.07 -7.62 -0.29
C ASP A 218 37.02 -6.73 -1.01
N PRO A 219 36.39 -5.77 -0.27
CA PRO A 219 35.29 -4.98 -0.80
C PRO A 219 35.66 -4.09 -1.99
N GLU A 220 36.94 -3.75 -2.15
CA GLU A 220 37.47 -2.98 -3.26
C GLU A 220 37.37 -3.70 -4.62
N LYS A 221 37.16 -5.02 -4.63
CA LYS A 221 36.88 -5.81 -5.84
C LYS A 221 35.50 -5.54 -6.43
N LEU A 222 34.58 -5.02 -5.61
CA LEU A 222 33.21 -4.68 -6.03
C LEU A 222 33.09 -3.18 -6.29
N LYS A 223 32.55 -2.82 -7.45
CA LYS A 223 32.22 -1.43 -7.73
C LYS A 223 31.05 -1.00 -6.83
N PRO A 224 31.12 0.21 -6.21
CA PRO A 224 30.02 0.73 -5.41
C PRO A 224 28.78 1.03 -6.26
N GLY A 225 27.61 1.09 -5.62
CA GLY A 225 26.35 1.38 -6.27
C GLY A 225 25.77 0.21 -7.08
N ARG A 226 24.98 0.54 -8.08
CA ARG A 226 24.29 -0.44 -8.95
C ARG A 226 25.17 -0.81 -10.16
N ASN A 227 25.41 -2.09 -10.33
CA ASN A 227 26.24 -2.62 -11.39
C ASN A 227 25.47 -3.69 -12.17
N VAL A 228 25.17 -3.40 -13.42
CA VAL A 228 24.56 -4.35 -14.38
C VAL A 228 25.68 -4.98 -15.18
N THR A 229 25.68 -6.31 -15.26
CA THR A 229 26.68 -7.12 -15.99
C THR A 229 25.96 -7.98 -17.03
N ALA A 230 26.72 -8.69 -17.85
CA ALA A 230 26.15 -9.64 -18.81
C ALA A 230 25.45 -10.86 -18.17
N ARG A 231 25.55 -11.03 -16.85
CA ARG A 231 25.02 -12.20 -16.13
C ARG A 231 23.96 -11.86 -15.08
N GLY A 232 23.72 -10.57 -14.83
CA GLY A 232 22.76 -10.12 -13.83
C GLY A 232 23.08 -8.74 -13.30
N MET A 233 22.70 -8.48 -12.05
CA MET A 233 22.92 -7.18 -11.40
C MET A 233 23.30 -7.40 -9.94
N TYR A 234 24.22 -6.57 -9.45
CA TYR A 234 24.42 -6.39 -8.00
C TYR A 234 24.39 -4.91 -7.64
N LEU A 235 23.95 -4.65 -6.42
CA LEU A 235 23.93 -3.32 -5.81
C LEU A 235 24.56 -3.39 -4.43
N GLN A 236 25.57 -2.58 -4.20
CA GLN A 236 26.15 -2.31 -2.89
C GLN A 236 25.78 -0.87 -2.49
N SER A 237 24.67 -0.71 -1.75
CA SER A 237 24.16 0.60 -1.35
C SER A 237 24.87 1.16 -0.12
N GLN A 238 25.42 0.30 0.71
CA GLN A 238 26.24 0.58 1.88
C GLN A 238 27.15 -0.62 2.16
N PRO A 239 28.28 -0.45 2.88
CA PRO A 239 29.16 -1.56 3.21
C PRO A 239 28.41 -2.74 3.83
N GLY A 240 28.63 -3.94 3.28
CA GLY A 240 28.01 -5.17 3.79
C GLY A 240 26.53 -5.40 3.42
N TYR A 241 25.84 -4.45 2.80
CA TYR A 241 24.47 -4.67 2.32
C TYR A 241 24.44 -4.87 0.80
N LEU A 242 24.06 -6.06 0.38
CA LEU A 242 24.01 -6.48 -1.01
C LEU A 242 22.58 -6.77 -1.46
N ILE A 243 22.25 -6.29 -2.66
CA ILE A 243 21.10 -6.78 -3.44
C ILE A 243 21.67 -7.39 -4.72
N ILE A 244 21.25 -8.63 -5.02
CA ILE A 244 21.71 -9.34 -6.22
C ILE A 244 20.50 -9.80 -7.00
N GLN A 245 20.54 -9.72 -8.33
CA GLN A 245 19.55 -10.30 -9.24
C GLN A 245 20.25 -11.30 -10.17
N ASP A 246 19.88 -12.55 -9.99
CA ASP A 246 20.38 -13.69 -10.74
C ASP A 246 19.29 -14.18 -11.68
N PHE A 247 19.48 -14.08 -13.00
CA PHE A 247 18.48 -14.47 -14.01
C PHE A 247 18.47 -16.00 -14.22
N ASP A 248 18.13 -16.71 -13.14
CA ASP A 248 18.04 -18.18 -13.04
C ASP A 248 16.58 -18.69 -13.21
N GLN A 249 15.66 -17.87 -13.71
CA GLN A 249 14.22 -18.14 -13.79
C GLN A 249 13.56 -18.36 -12.40
N GLY A 250 14.15 -17.82 -11.34
CA GLY A 250 13.67 -17.96 -9.97
C GLY A 250 13.92 -19.34 -9.35
N ALA A 251 14.81 -20.13 -9.96
CA ALA A 251 15.03 -21.53 -9.59
C ALA A 251 15.49 -21.68 -8.14
N PHE A 252 16.44 -20.86 -7.68
CA PHE A 252 16.90 -20.95 -6.31
C PHE A 252 15.79 -20.57 -5.30
N HIS A 253 15.03 -19.52 -5.57
CA HIS A 253 13.90 -19.13 -4.70
C HIS A 253 12.85 -20.24 -4.58
N GLN A 254 12.58 -20.95 -5.70
CA GLN A 254 11.59 -22.03 -5.74
C GLN A 254 12.10 -23.31 -5.03
N SER A 255 13.40 -23.54 -5.02
CA SER A 255 14.00 -24.69 -4.36
C SER A 255 13.80 -24.72 -2.84
N ALA A 256 13.52 -23.55 -2.26
CA ALA A 256 13.44 -23.33 -0.80
C ALA A 256 14.73 -23.76 -0.06
N ALA A 257 15.85 -23.88 -0.76
CA ALA A 257 17.14 -24.21 -0.16
C ALA A 257 17.60 -23.07 0.78
N PRO A 258 18.33 -23.38 1.85
CA PRO A 258 18.88 -22.37 2.74
C PRO A 258 19.95 -21.54 2.00
N ILE A 259 19.90 -20.22 2.21
CA ILE A 259 20.93 -19.32 1.68
C ILE A 259 22.19 -19.48 2.55
N THR A 260 23.28 -19.99 1.96
CA THR A 260 24.57 -20.11 2.64
C THR A 260 25.54 -19.03 2.17
N ALA A 261 26.55 -18.69 2.98
CA ALA A 261 27.61 -17.77 2.57
C ALA A 261 28.33 -18.25 1.30
N GLN A 262 28.58 -19.56 1.18
CA GLN A 262 29.18 -20.17 0.02
C GLN A 262 28.32 -19.95 -1.25
N HIS A 263 27.02 -20.28 -1.19
CA HIS A 263 26.11 -20.09 -2.31
C HIS A 263 26.06 -18.62 -2.76
N LEU A 264 25.87 -17.70 -1.78
CA LEU A 264 25.82 -16.28 -2.09
C LEU A 264 27.11 -15.76 -2.71
N GLN A 265 28.26 -16.23 -2.23
CA GLN A 265 29.58 -15.91 -2.81
C GLN A 265 29.72 -16.41 -4.24
N GLU A 266 29.29 -17.65 -4.54
CA GLU A 266 29.32 -18.21 -5.89
C GLU A 266 28.46 -17.39 -6.85
N VAL A 267 27.22 -17.01 -6.42
CA VAL A 267 26.33 -16.14 -7.20
C VAL A 267 26.96 -14.76 -7.43
N LEU A 268 27.49 -14.13 -6.37
CA LEU A 268 28.11 -12.81 -6.45
C LEU A 268 29.34 -12.81 -7.37
N ARG A 269 30.23 -13.80 -7.25
CA ARG A 269 31.40 -13.96 -8.12
C ARG A 269 31.00 -14.10 -9.58
N ARG A 270 30.01 -14.94 -9.85
CA ARG A 270 29.52 -15.17 -11.22
C ARG A 270 28.94 -13.90 -11.84
N ILE A 271 28.19 -13.10 -11.06
CA ILE A 271 27.53 -11.88 -11.56
C ILE A 271 28.52 -10.72 -11.64
N SER A 272 29.38 -10.53 -10.65
CA SER A 272 30.34 -9.42 -10.61
C SER A 272 31.55 -9.63 -11.50
N ASP A 273 31.81 -10.88 -11.92
CA ASP A 273 33.02 -11.31 -12.61
C ASP A 273 34.30 -11.01 -11.83
N THR A 274 34.22 -11.16 -10.47
CA THR A 274 35.35 -10.94 -9.55
C THR A 274 35.50 -12.16 -8.64
N ASP A 275 36.66 -12.30 -8.01
CA ASP A 275 36.96 -13.33 -7.03
C ASP A 275 36.70 -12.89 -5.58
N VAL A 276 35.75 -11.98 -5.37
CA VAL A 276 35.35 -11.44 -4.08
C VAL A 276 35.06 -12.53 -3.05
N THR A 277 35.41 -12.28 -1.79
CA THR A 277 35.25 -13.26 -0.69
C THR A 277 34.29 -12.76 0.38
N ILE A 278 33.22 -13.51 0.60
CA ILE A 278 32.28 -13.30 1.74
C ILE A 278 32.81 -14.09 2.93
N SER A 279 33.17 -13.39 4.01
CA SER A 279 33.70 -14.00 5.24
C SER A 279 32.60 -14.38 6.22
N ALA A 280 31.49 -13.65 6.23
CA ALA A 280 30.32 -13.95 7.07
C ALA A 280 29.01 -13.58 6.39
N LEU A 281 27.97 -14.36 6.65
CA LEU A 281 26.59 -14.08 6.28
C LEU A 281 25.77 -13.89 7.55
N HIS A 282 25.25 -12.65 7.78
CA HIS A 282 24.48 -12.33 8.97
C HIS A 282 23.00 -12.58 8.76
N ILE A 283 22.45 -12.08 7.66
CA ILE A 283 21.03 -12.26 7.31
C ILE A 283 20.88 -12.21 5.78
N ALA A 284 20.02 -13.06 5.24
CA ALA A 284 19.64 -13.01 3.85
C ALA A 284 18.19 -13.43 3.64
N THR A 285 17.62 -12.92 2.56
CA THR A 285 16.31 -13.32 2.07
C THR A 285 16.30 -13.33 0.54
N THR A 286 15.41 -14.13 -0.03
CA THR A 286 15.17 -14.15 -1.48
C THR A 286 13.80 -13.62 -1.83
N TRP A 287 13.70 -13.09 -3.05
CA TRP A 287 12.46 -12.61 -3.67
C TRP A 287 12.54 -12.88 -5.19
N THR A 288 11.43 -12.65 -5.89
CA THR A 288 11.36 -12.84 -7.35
C THR A 288 10.62 -11.69 -8.01
N ASP A 289 10.69 -11.63 -9.32
CA ASP A 289 9.93 -10.70 -10.17
C ASP A 289 8.56 -11.25 -10.60
N ARG A 290 8.09 -12.33 -9.98
CA ARG A 290 6.77 -12.87 -10.26
C ARG A 290 5.73 -11.77 -10.13
N ALA A 291 4.93 -11.55 -11.19
CA ALA A 291 3.90 -10.53 -11.23
C ALA A 291 2.54 -11.18 -11.48
N ARG A 292 1.74 -11.32 -10.41
CA ARG A 292 0.43 -12.00 -10.44
C ARG A 292 -0.63 -11.20 -9.70
N GLN A 293 -1.86 -11.29 -10.16
CA GLN A 293 -3.03 -10.66 -9.55
C GLN A 293 -4.22 -11.61 -9.62
N THR A 294 -5.08 -11.59 -8.60
CA THR A 294 -6.33 -12.33 -8.63
C THR A 294 -7.31 -11.72 -9.62
N THR A 295 -8.05 -12.55 -10.34
CA THR A 295 -9.06 -12.12 -11.33
C THR A 295 -10.27 -11.46 -10.70
N THR A 296 -10.50 -11.69 -9.41
CA THR A 296 -11.50 -11.01 -8.57
C THR A 296 -10.94 -10.77 -7.17
N TYR A 297 -11.40 -9.71 -6.50
CA TYR A 297 -11.00 -9.39 -5.11
C TYR A 297 -12.04 -9.84 -4.08
N ARG A 298 -13.18 -10.39 -4.55
CA ARG A 298 -14.27 -10.84 -3.70
C ARG A 298 -14.83 -12.19 -4.17
N ASN A 299 -15.09 -13.07 -3.22
CA ASN A 299 -15.86 -14.29 -3.41
C ASN A 299 -16.83 -14.43 -2.23
N GLY A 300 -18.14 -14.12 -2.45
CA GLY A 300 -19.13 -14.09 -1.39
C GLY A 300 -18.79 -13.09 -0.29
N ARG A 301 -18.53 -13.61 0.92
CA ARG A 301 -18.15 -12.84 2.12
C ARG A 301 -16.65 -12.82 2.38
N VAL A 302 -15.86 -13.25 1.42
CA VAL A 302 -14.39 -13.26 1.52
C VAL A 302 -13.80 -12.27 0.54
N LEU A 303 -12.93 -11.38 1.05
CA LEU A 303 -12.22 -10.37 0.26
C LEU A 303 -10.71 -10.56 0.39
N LEU A 304 -9.96 -10.00 -0.55
CA LEU A 304 -8.50 -9.99 -0.54
C LEU A 304 -7.99 -8.55 -0.66
N ALA A 305 -6.88 -8.24 0.03
CA ALA A 305 -6.19 -6.95 -0.07
C ALA A 305 -4.66 -7.13 0.04
N GLY A 306 -3.91 -6.22 -0.57
CA GLY A 306 -2.45 -6.25 -0.60
C GLY A 306 -1.88 -7.47 -1.31
N ASP A 307 -0.76 -7.99 -0.84
CA ASP A 307 -0.05 -9.11 -1.46
C ASP A 307 -0.89 -10.41 -1.52
N ALA A 308 -1.98 -10.51 -0.77
CA ALA A 308 -2.94 -11.61 -0.92
C ALA A 308 -3.67 -11.54 -2.26
N ALA A 309 -3.93 -10.34 -2.77
CA ALA A 309 -4.61 -10.10 -4.05
C ALA A 309 -3.65 -9.91 -5.23
N HIS A 310 -2.44 -9.35 -5.00
CA HIS A 310 -1.49 -9.02 -6.06
C HIS A 310 -0.04 -9.04 -5.55
N ILE A 311 0.86 -9.57 -6.36
CA ILE A 311 2.31 -9.60 -6.09
C ILE A 311 3.08 -9.10 -7.30
N HIS A 312 4.21 -8.48 -7.06
CA HIS A 312 5.17 -8.07 -8.09
C HIS A 312 6.57 -7.91 -7.47
N ALA A 313 7.59 -7.72 -8.31
CA ALA A 313 8.95 -7.45 -7.84
C ALA A 313 8.99 -6.20 -6.93
N PRO A 314 9.81 -6.19 -5.87
CA PRO A 314 9.93 -5.04 -4.96
C PRO A 314 10.70 -3.85 -5.58
N LEU A 315 10.68 -3.74 -6.90
CA LEU A 315 11.35 -2.68 -7.67
C LEU A 315 10.58 -1.36 -7.51
N GLY A 316 11.20 -0.38 -6.86
CA GLY A 316 10.60 0.94 -6.65
C GLY A 316 9.56 1.03 -5.52
N GLY A 317 9.45 0.01 -4.65
CA GLY A 317 8.69 0.10 -3.39
C GLY A 317 7.16 0.26 -3.53
N GLN A 318 6.54 -0.21 -4.61
CA GLN A 318 5.12 0.06 -4.89
C GLN A 318 4.13 -0.86 -4.15
N GLY A 319 4.53 -2.08 -3.73
CA GLY A 319 3.61 -3.08 -3.16
C GLY A 319 2.94 -2.63 -1.87
N LEU A 320 3.71 -2.05 -0.93
CA LEU A 320 3.16 -1.50 0.30
C LEU A 320 2.14 -0.38 0.02
N ASN A 321 2.48 0.54 -0.88
CA ASN A 321 1.61 1.66 -1.26
C ASN A 321 0.31 1.18 -1.92
N LEU A 322 0.40 0.16 -2.77
CA LEU A 322 -0.76 -0.46 -3.41
C LEU A 322 -1.68 -1.11 -2.35
N GLY A 323 -1.11 -1.89 -1.42
CA GLY A 323 -1.87 -2.56 -0.37
C GLY A 323 -2.51 -1.62 0.65
N LEU A 324 -1.82 -0.53 1.07
CA LEU A 324 -2.42 0.49 1.93
C LEU A 324 -3.55 1.24 1.22
N GLY A 325 -3.41 1.47 -0.10
CA GLY A 325 -4.49 1.99 -0.92
C GLY A 325 -5.70 1.05 -1.01
N ASP A 326 -5.48 -0.27 -1.03
CA ASP A 326 -6.58 -1.25 -0.97
C ASP A 326 -7.31 -1.16 0.37
N ALA A 327 -6.57 -1.13 1.48
CA ALA A 327 -7.13 -1.05 2.82
C ALA A 327 -7.95 0.23 3.03
N MET A 328 -7.44 1.38 2.55
CA MET A 328 -8.15 2.66 2.61
C MET A 328 -9.44 2.65 1.78
N ASN A 329 -9.38 2.09 0.58
CA ASN A 329 -10.55 2.03 -0.31
C ASN A 329 -11.61 1.03 0.18
N LEU A 330 -11.17 -0.12 0.71
CA LEU A 330 -12.06 -1.19 1.19
C LEU A 330 -12.70 -0.85 2.54
N GLY A 331 -11.94 -0.27 3.48
CA GLY A 331 -12.34 -0.19 4.88
C GLY A 331 -13.68 0.50 5.11
N TRP A 332 -13.87 1.71 4.58
CA TRP A 332 -15.12 2.45 4.72
C TRP A 332 -16.29 1.82 3.94
N LYS A 333 -16.03 1.22 2.77
CA LYS A 333 -17.05 0.55 1.95
C LYS A 333 -17.57 -0.71 2.64
N LEU A 334 -16.67 -1.52 3.19
CA LEU A 334 -17.03 -2.72 3.94
C LEU A 334 -17.77 -2.35 5.25
N ALA A 335 -17.31 -1.32 5.95
CA ALA A 335 -17.99 -0.82 7.16
C ALA A 335 -19.42 -0.35 6.87
N ALA A 336 -19.64 0.41 5.79
CA ALA A 336 -20.96 0.84 5.37
C ALA A 336 -21.85 -0.37 5.02
N THR A 337 -21.31 -1.37 4.32
CA THR A 337 -22.02 -2.62 3.99
C THR A 337 -22.41 -3.41 5.23
N ILE A 338 -21.54 -3.49 6.24
CA ILE A 338 -21.81 -4.20 7.49
C ILE A 338 -22.96 -3.54 8.30
N LYS A 339 -23.06 -2.23 8.18
CA LYS A 339 -24.06 -1.42 8.90
C LYS A 339 -25.38 -1.25 8.14
N ASP A 340 -25.55 -1.92 7.02
CA ASP A 340 -26.69 -1.78 6.10
C ASP A 340 -26.93 -0.31 5.68
N ALA A 341 -25.82 0.46 5.58
CA ALA A 341 -25.77 1.88 5.23
C ALA A 341 -24.93 2.10 3.95
N ALA A 342 -24.94 1.14 3.05
CA ALA A 342 -24.22 1.18 1.78
C ALA A 342 -25.20 1.29 0.60
N PRO A 343 -25.00 2.24 -0.32
CA PRO A 343 -25.69 2.21 -1.60
C PRO A 343 -25.41 0.90 -2.35
N GLU A 344 -26.32 0.50 -3.22
CA GLU A 344 -26.14 -0.69 -4.05
C GLU A 344 -24.85 -0.59 -4.88
N GLY A 345 -24.07 -1.67 -4.91
CA GLY A 345 -22.80 -1.72 -5.65
C GLY A 345 -21.61 -1.04 -4.97
N LEU A 346 -21.78 -0.40 -3.80
CA LEU A 346 -20.68 0.28 -3.12
C LEU A 346 -19.50 -0.65 -2.84
N LEU A 347 -19.74 -1.84 -2.30
CA LEU A 347 -18.67 -2.79 -2.00
C LEU A 347 -18.02 -3.35 -3.27
N ASP A 348 -18.77 -3.52 -4.35
CA ASP A 348 -18.25 -4.02 -5.63
C ASP A 348 -17.35 -2.97 -6.31
N SER A 349 -17.52 -1.68 -5.97
CA SER A 349 -16.65 -0.62 -6.44
C SER A 349 -15.20 -0.77 -5.91
N TYR A 350 -14.97 -1.53 -4.85
CA TYR A 350 -13.62 -1.89 -4.42
C TYR A 350 -12.83 -2.59 -5.54
N TYR A 351 -13.43 -3.58 -6.17
CA TYR A 351 -12.82 -4.29 -7.29
C TYR A 351 -12.64 -3.38 -8.50
N THR A 352 -13.69 -2.66 -8.91
CA THR A 352 -13.65 -1.84 -10.13
C THR A 352 -12.68 -0.66 -10.04
N GLU A 353 -12.40 -0.17 -8.83
CA GLU A 353 -11.44 0.89 -8.60
C GLU A 353 -10.01 0.37 -8.38
N ARG A 354 -9.83 -0.72 -7.61
CA ARG A 354 -8.49 -1.16 -7.19
C ARG A 354 -7.83 -2.14 -8.14
N HIS A 355 -8.61 -3.03 -8.76
CA HIS A 355 -8.05 -4.02 -9.70
C HIS A 355 -7.33 -3.37 -10.90
N PRO A 356 -7.86 -2.33 -11.57
CA PRO A 356 -7.14 -1.65 -12.65
C PRO A 356 -5.84 -0.97 -12.19
N ILE A 357 -5.80 -0.48 -10.94
CA ILE A 357 -4.57 0.12 -10.37
C ILE A 357 -3.52 -0.98 -10.16
N GLY A 358 -3.94 -2.14 -9.63
CA GLY A 358 -3.08 -3.32 -9.52
C GLY A 358 -2.46 -3.72 -10.86
N ILE A 359 -3.27 -3.83 -11.93
CA ILE A 359 -2.78 -4.12 -13.29
C ILE A 359 -1.68 -3.13 -13.70
N LYS A 360 -1.92 -1.82 -13.55
CA LYS A 360 -0.94 -0.78 -13.91
C LYS A 360 0.38 -0.90 -13.13
N VAL A 361 0.33 -1.30 -11.85
CA VAL A 361 1.52 -1.52 -11.02
C VAL A 361 2.28 -2.78 -11.47
N LEU A 362 1.56 -3.87 -11.80
CA LEU A 362 2.18 -5.09 -12.32
C LEU A 362 2.86 -4.86 -13.68
N GLU A 363 2.20 -4.12 -14.57
CA GLU A 363 2.78 -3.73 -15.87
C GLU A 363 4.04 -2.87 -15.70
N TRP A 364 4.00 -1.93 -14.77
CA TRP A 364 5.14 -1.10 -14.42
C TRP A 364 6.31 -1.92 -13.88
N SER A 365 6.03 -2.92 -13.04
CA SER A 365 7.04 -3.85 -12.54
C SER A 365 7.65 -4.70 -13.66
N ARG A 366 6.81 -5.27 -14.54
CA ARG A 366 7.27 -6.04 -15.71
C ARG A 366 8.14 -5.22 -16.65
N ALA A 367 7.76 -3.96 -16.90
CA ALA A 367 8.55 -3.06 -17.74
C ALA A 367 9.94 -2.79 -17.15
N GLN A 368 10.03 -2.61 -15.81
CA GLN A 368 11.32 -2.49 -15.13
C GLN A 368 12.17 -3.75 -15.32
N VAL A 369 11.59 -4.93 -15.11
CA VAL A 369 12.31 -6.22 -15.29
C VAL A 369 12.83 -6.35 -16.72
N ALA A 370 11.99 -6.06 -17.72
CA ALA A 370 12.35 -6.14 -19.12
C ALA A 370 13.58 -5.27 -19.49
N ILE A 371 13.66 -4.06 -18.92
CA ILE A 371 14.79 -3.14 -19.12
C ILE A 371 16.05 -3.58 -18.34
N MET A 372 15.88 -4.33 -17.26
CA MET A 372 16.99 -4.75 -16.37
C MET A 372 17.66 -6.04 -16.84
N LYS A 373 17.11 -6.76 -17.83
CA LYS A 373 17.71 -8.00 -18.36
C LYS A 373 19.11 -7.75 -18.93
N PRO A 374 20.04 -8.70 -18.75
CA PRO A 374 21.41 -8.55 -19.24
C PRO A 374 21.56 -8.75 -20.75
N GLU A 375 20.49 -8.76 -21.50
CA GLU A 375 20.45 -9.00 -22.95
C GLU A 375 20.71 -7.70 -23.74
N PRO A 376 21.38 -7.78 -24.94
CA PRO A 376 21.68 -6.60 -25.75
C PRO A 376 20.46 -5.73 -26.10
N PRO A 377 19.27 -6.26 -26.47
CA PRO A 377 18.09 -5.44 -26.72
C PRO A 377 17.62 -4.65 -25.47
N SER A 378 17.67 -5.26 -24.30
CA SER A 378 17.29 -4.61 -23.03
C SER A 378 18.28 -3.50 -22.65
N GLN A 379 19.57 -3.70 -22.90
CA GLN A 379 20.60 -2.67 -22.69
C GLN A 379 20.40 -1.48 -23.63
N ALA A 380 20.07 -1.72 -24.91
CA ALA A 380 19.75 -0.67 -25.86
C ALA A 380 18.52 0.13 -25.45
N LEU A 381 17.46 -0.57 -24.99
CA LEU A 381 16.25 0.07 -24.48
C LEU A 381 16.53 0.88 -23.20
N ASN A 382 17.39 0.36 -22.30
CA ASN A 382 17.83 1.08 -21.11
C ASN A 382 18.50 2.41 -21.45
N ALA A 383 19.37 2.44 -22.48
CA ALA A 383 20.02 3.67 -22.93
C ALA A 383 18.99 4.72 -23.43
N ILE A 384 18.05 4.29 -24.28
CA ILE A 384 16.97 5.17 -24.77
C ILE A 384 16.13 5.72 -23.62
N MET A 385 15.74 4.85 -22.68
CA MET A 385 14.97 5.28 -21.51
C MET A 385 15.73 6.26 -20.63
N ARG A 386 17.05 6.12 -20.50
CA ARG A 386 17.90 7.06 -19.78
C ARG A 386 17.86 8.44 -20.43
N ASP A 387 18.02 8.50 -21.76
CA ASP A 387 17.96 9.75 -22.50
C ASP A 387 16.59 10.44 -22.33
N LEU A 388 15.49 9.69 -22.44
CA LEU A 388 14.14 10.20 -22.22
C LEU A 388 13.94 10.73 -20.79
N MET A 389 14.43 10.00 -19.78
CA MET A 389 14.28 10.38 -18.37
C MET A 389 15.13 11.61 -17.98
N HIS A 390 16.14 11.94 -18.75
CA HIS A 390 16.91 13.19 -18.58
C HIS A 390 16.20 14.40 -19.20
N THR A 391 15.17 14.22 -20.02
CA THR A 391 14.33 15.33 -20.49
C THR A 391 13.36 15.79 -19.40
N ARG A 392 12.92 17.07 -19.47
CA ARG A 392 11.95 17.65 -18.54
C ARG A 392 10.62 16.89 -18.52
N ASP A 393 10.07 16.58 -19.70
CA ASP A 393 8.81 15.84 -19.82
C ASP A 393 8.97 14.40 -19.32
N GLY A 394 10.06 13.73 -19.64
CA GLY A 394 10.36 12.38 -19.18
C GLY A 394 10.49 12.31 -17.66
N ALA A 395 11.27 13.19 -17.05
CA ALA A 395 11.42 13.27 -15.59
C ALA A 395 10.08 13.55 -14.89
N THR A 396 9.28 14.49 -15.44
CA THR A 396 7.95 14.84 -14.90
C THR A 396 6.98 13.66 -14.99
N TYR A 397 6.96 12.95 -16.14
CA TYR A 397 6.16 11.73 -16.30
C TYR A 397 6.56 10.66 -15.27
N MET A 398 7.85 10.37 -15.13
CA MET A 398 8.35 9.38 -14.17
C MET A 398 8.03 9.77 -12.73
N ALA A 399 8.21 11.03 -12.37
CA ALA A 399 7.85 11.55 -11.06
C ALA A 399 6.34 11.35 -10.78
N SER A 400 5.47 11.68 -11.73
CA SER A 400 4.03 11.51 -11.56
C SER A 400 3.64 10.05 -11.27
N ARG A 401 4.31 9.10 -11.91
CA ARG A 401 4.07 7.65 -11.74
C ARG A 401 4.61 7.13 -10.41
N ILE A 402 5.86 7.44 -10.09
CA ILE A 402 6.57 6.91 -8.92
C ILE A 402 6.05 7.55 -7.63
N TRP A 403 5.73 8.84 -7.68
CA TRP A 403 5.14 9.55 -6.54
C TRP A 403 3.64 9.28 -6.38
N GLY A 404 3.00 8.60 -7.35
CA GLY A 404 1.59 8.26 -7.32
C GLY A 404 0.65 9.43 -7.59
N LEU A 405 1.14 10.54 -8.17
CA LEU A 405 0.36 11.75 -8.45
C LEU A 405 -0.64 11.57 -9.59
N ASN A 406 -0.46 10.53 -10.41
CA ASN A 406 -1.37 10.17 -11.50
C ASN A 406 -2.40 9.11 -11.09
N LEU A 407 -2.51 8.80 -9.79
CA LEU A 407 -3.54 7.89 -9.29
C LEU A 407 -4.91 8.57 -9.42
N GLN A 408 -5.74 8.01 -10.27
CA GLN A 408 -7.11 8.46 -10.51
C GLN A 408 -8.05 7.26 -10.63
N TYR A 409 -9.17 7.31 -9.91
CA TYR A 409 -10.28 6.39 -10.08
C TYR A 409 -11.25 6.89 -11.14
N ASN A 410 -11.81 6.00 -11.92
CA ASN A 410 -12.90 6.35 -12.84
C ASN A 410 -14.22 6.38 -12.05
N LEU A 411 -14.56 7.55 -11.49
CA LEU A 411 -15.79 7.73 -10.69
C LEU A 411 -16.95 8.30 -11.51
N GLY A 412 -16.70 8.63 -12.78
CA GLY A 412 -17.62 9.39 -13.61
C GLY A 412 -17.61 10.89 -13.25
N GLY A 413 -18.12 11.72 -14.12
CA GLY A 413 -18.17 13.19 -13.96
C GLY A 413 -17.18 13.91 -14.85
N ASP A 414 -17.49 15.18 -15.18
CA ASP A 414 -16.80 15.96 -16.23
C ASP A 414 -15.64 16.81 -15.67
N HIS A 415 -15.62 17.06 -14.35
CA HIS A 415 -14.57 17.89 -13.76
C HIS A 415 -13.25 17.11 -13.65
N PRO A 416 -12.11 17.67 -14.11
CA PRO A 416 -10.83 16.94 -14.20
C PRO A 416 -10.26 16.51 -12.83
N LEU A 417 -10.72 17.07 -11.72
CA LEU A 417 -10.31 16.67 -10.37
C LEU A 417 -11.02 15.39 -9.88
N VAL A 418 -12.13 14.98 -10.50
CA VAL A 418 -12.89 13.81 -10.07
C VAL A 418 -12.04 12.54 -10.19
N GLY A 419 -12.05 11.74 -9.15
CA GLY A 419 -11.27 10.52 -9.04
C GLY A 419 -9.83 10.71 -8.58
N TYR A 420 -9.33 11.93 -8.45
CA TYR A 420 -8.04 12.24 -7.82
C TYR A 420 -8.18 12.44 -6.30
N SER A 421 -7.05 12.34 -5.61
CA SER A 421 -6.94 12.74 -4.21
C SER A 421 -7.28 14.23 -4.06
N VAL A 422 -8.07 14.59 -3.06
CA VAL A 422 -8.43 15.98 -2.78
C VAL A 422 -7.16 16.81 -2.51
N PRO A 423 -7.02 18.02 -3.11
CA PRO A 423 -5.91 18.92 -2.81
C PRO A 423 -5.84 19.20 -1.30
N ASN A 424 -4.63 19.28 -0.77
CA ASN A 424 -4.45 19.53 0.67
C ASN A 424 -4.70 21.03 0.98
N PHE A 425 -5.96 21.44 0.92
CA PHE A 425 -6.36 22.81 1.24
C PHE A 425 -5.94 23.16 2.68
N GLU A 426 -5.24 24.30 2.80
CA GLU A 426 -5.00 24.97 4.07
C GLU A 426 -5.98 26.13 4.18
N PHE A 427 -6.71 26.17 5.30
CA PHE A 427 -7.74 27.19 5.55
C PHE A 427 -7.15 28.42 6.27
N GLU A 428 -7.93 29.54 6.30
CA GLU A 428 -7.47 30.79 6.91
C GLU A 428 -7.21 30.65 8.42
N ASP A 429 -7.87 29.71 9.10
CA ASP A 429 -7.68 29.39 10.52
C ASP A 429 -6.44 28.53 10.80
N GLY A 430 -5.70 28.15 9.76
CA GLY A 430 -4.49 27.31 9.83
C GLY A 430 -4.77 25.81 9.83
N THR A 431 -6.03 25.37 9.86
CA THR A 431 -6.36 23.94 9.72
C THR A 431 -6.25 23.49 8.28
N THR A 432 -6.16 22.17 8.07
CA THR A 432 -6.11 21.58 6.73
C THR A 432 -7.25 20.61 6.51
N ILE A 433 -7.60 20.35 5.24
CA ILE A 433 -8.66 19.38 4.93
C ILE A 433 -8.32 17.98 5.46
N GLY A 434 -7.04 17.62 5.53
CA GLY A 434 -6.61 16.33 6.06
C GLY A 434 -6.98 16.15 7.54
N GLU A 435 -6.87 17.20 8.36
CA GLU A 435 -7.26 17.17 9.77
C GLU A 435 -8.77 16.99 9.93
N TRP A 436 -9.57 17.54 9.04
CA TRP A 436 -11.02 17.33 9.02
C TRP A 436 -11.44 15.91 8.64
N MET A 437 -10.51 15.07 8.18
CA MET A 437 -10.76 13.68 7.77
C MET A 437 -10.32 12.63 8.81
N TYR A 438 -9.86 13.01 10.00
CA TYR A 438 -9.38 12.09 11.04
C TYR A 438 -10.44 11.09 11.52
N ASP A 439 -11.71 11.43 11.43
CA ASP A 439 -12.83 10.58 11.81
C ASP A 439 -13.36 9.65 10.71
N GLY A 440 -12.76 9.69 9.52
CA GLY A 440 -13.10 8.78 8.42
C GLY A 440 -14.41 9.09 7.71
N ARG A 441 -14.98 10.29 7.87
CA ARG A 441 -16.21 10.72 7.17
C ARG A 441 -15.90 11.40 5.84
N GLY A 442 -16.86 11.38 4.92
CA GLY A 442 -16.82 12.22 3.72
C GLY A 442 -16.98 13.72 4.05
N ILE A 443 -16.60 14.57 3.12
CA ILE A 443 -16.71 16.05 3.27
C ILE A 443 -17.39 16.65 2.04
N LEU A 444 -18.40 17.45 2.25
CA LEU A 444 -18.90 18.42 1.29
C LEU A 444 -18.24 19.77 1.61
N LEU A 445 -17.17 20.09 0.88
CA LEU A 445 -16.43 21.34 1.01
C LEU A 445 -17.08 22.41 0.14
N ASP A 446 -17.55 23.49 0.76
CA ASP A 446 -18.25 24.59 0.11
C ASP A 446 -17.55 25.92 0.39
N PHE A 447 -16.92 26.49 -0.60
CA PHE A 447 -16.24 27.77 -0.48
C PHE A 447 -17.20 28.97 -0.58
N GLY A 448 -18.44 28.75 -1.10
CA GLY A 448 -19.46 29.79 -1.30
C GLY A 448 -20.43 29.99 -0.12
N LYS A 449 -20.44 29.07 0.86
CA LYS A 449 -21.35 29.08 2.03
C LYS A 449 -22.84 28.98 1.65
N HIS A 450 -23.19 28.04 0.77
CA HIS A 450 -24.55 27.81 0.33
C HIS A 450 -25.38 27.07 1.41
N ALA A 451 -26.41 27.70 1.95
CA ALA A 451 -27.26 27.10 2.98
C ALA A 451 -27.95 25.79 2.51
N SER A 452 -28.30 25.69 1.24
CA SER A 452 -28.89 24.49 0.65
C SER A 452 -27.94 23.28 0.68
N LEU A 453 -26.63 23.50 0.50
CA LEU A 453 -25.61 22.44 0.54
C LEU A 453 -25.36 21.94 1.97
N GLN A 454 -25.47 22.84 2.96
CA GLN A 454 -25.42 22.42 4.35
C GLN A 454 -26.60 21.49 4.67
N ALA A 455 -27.83 21.91 4.31
CA ALA A 455 -29.02 21.09 4.49
C ALA A 455 -28.93 19.75 3.75
N LEU A 456 -28.35 19.73 2.52
CA LEU A 456 -28.09 18.51 1.80
C LEU A 456 -27.14 17.58 2.54
N ALA A 457 -26.01 18.07 3.03
CA ALA A 457 -25.06 17.25 3.77
C ALA A 457 -25.66 16.66 5.04
N GLU A 458 -26.49 17.42 5.75
CA GLU A 458 -27.19 16.98 6.97
C GLU A 458 -28.11 15.76 6.70
N THR A 459 -28.64 15.58 5.48
CA THR A 459 -29.47 14.40 5.13
C THR A 459 -28.69 13.08 5.18
N TYR A 460 -27.36 13.11 5.04
CA TYR A 460 -26.46 11.94 5.13
C TYR A 460 -25.91 11.69 6.54
N GLY A 461 -26.36 12.45 7.54
CA GLY A 461 -26.07 12.24 8.96
C GLY A 461 -24.57 12.16 9.26
N GLN A 462 -24.15 11.03 9.84
CA GLN A 462 -22.76 10.84 10.26
C GLN A 462 -21.82 10.43 9.11
N GLN A 463 -22.30 10.21 7.90
CA GLN A 463 -21.45 9.79 6.78
C GLN A 463 -20.80 10.96 6.06
N LEU A 464 -21.45 12.12 6.00
CA LEU A 464 -21.00 13.30 5.29
C LEU A 464 -20.98 14.53 6.19
N LYS A 465 -19.84 15.23 6.24
CA LYS A 465 -19.71 16.52 6.92
C LYS A 465 -19.86 17.66 5.93
N TYR A 466 -20.57 18.71 6.33
CA TYR A 466 -20.47 19.99 5.65
C TYR A 466 -19.31 20.79 6.22
N LEU A 467 -18.45 21.30 5.35
CA LEU A 467 -17.35 22.19 5.71
C LEU A 467 -17.41 23.43 4.82
N SER A 468 -17.67 24.57 5.45
CA SER A 468 -17.55 25.87 4.77
C SER A 468 -16.40 26.65 5.38
N ALA A 469 -15.33 26.82 4.61
CA ALA A 469 -14.13 27.52 5.04
C ALA A 469 -13.47 28.20 3.83
N LYS A 470 -12.78 29.31 4.06
CA LYS A 470 -11.93 29.94 3.06
C LYS A 470 -10.57 29.29 3.06
N ALA A 471 -10.15 28.82 1.89
CA ALA A 471 -8.80 28.30 1.71
C ALA A 471 -7.83 29.40 1.27
N LYS A 472 -6.55 29.30 1.72
CA LYS A 472 -5.49 30.22 1.29
C LYS A 472 -5.30 30.20 -0.23
N VAL A 473 -5.43 29.01 -0.85
CA VAL A 473 -5.44 28.81 -2.30
C VAL A 473 -6.61 27.89 -2.65
N GLN A 474 -7.58 28.42 -3.41
CA GLN A 474 -8.85 27.74 -3.68
C GLN A 474 -8.85 27.00 -5.03
N LEU A 475 -7.85 27.23 -5.90
CA LEU A 475 -7.67 26.61 -7.23
C LEU A 475 -8.81 26.90 -8.23
N GLY A 476 -9.67 27.90 -7.96
CA GLY A 476 -10.84 28.23 -8.76
C GLY A 476 -12.07 27.37 -8.47
N LEU A 477 -12.01 26.46 -7.50
CA LEU A 477 -13.10 25.56 -7.13
C LEU A 477 -14.15 26.27 -6.29
N SER A 478 -15.42 25.98 -6.51
CA SER A 478 -16.57 26.44 -5.71
C SER A 478 -16.98 25.42 -4.67
N VAL A 479 -17.18 24.16 -5.10
CA VAL A 479 -17.65 23.06 -4.24
C VAL A 479 -16.94 21.78 -4.62
N VAL A 480 -16.58 21.00 -3.59
CA VAL A 480 -15.93 19.69 -3.74
C VAL A 480 -16.57 18.65 -2.82
N LEU A 481 -17.05 17.54 -3.39
CA LEU A 481 -17.51 16.39 -2.65
C LEU A 481 -16.37 15.37 -2.51
N VAL A 482 -15.97 15.09 -1.29
CA VAL A 482 -14.84 14.19 -0.96
C VAL A 482 -15.34 12.95 -0.25
N ARG A 483 -14.91 11.78 -0.72
CA ARG A 483 -15.22 10.49 -0.12
C ARG A 483 -14.42 10.27 1.18
N PRO A 484 -14.81 9.30 2.03
CA PRO A 484 -14.09 8.94 3.25
C PRO A 484 -12.61 8.56 3.02
N ASP A 485 -12.26 8.03 1.85
CA ASP A 485 -10.89 7.71 1.45
C ASP A 485 -10.10 8.90 0.89
N GLY A 486 -10.70 10.09 0.85
CA GLY A 486 -10.05 11.31 0.41
C GLY A 486 -10.02 11.53 -1.10
N PHE A 487 -10.74 10.74 -1.88
CA PHE A 487 -10.87 10.95 -3.32
C PHE A 487 -12.08 11.83 -3.63
N VAL A 488 -11.90 12.70 -4.63
CA VAL A 488 -12.95 13.63 -5.07
C VAL A 488 -14.01 12.88 -5.87
N ALA A 489 -15.23 12.86 -5.35
CA ALA A 489 -16.39 12.25 -6.00
C ALA A 489 -17.07 13.19 -7.00
N TRP A 490 -17.06 14.50 -6.71
CA TRP A 490 -17.63 15.54 -7.57
C TRP A 490 -16.97 16.89 -7.25
N ALA A 491 -16.89 17.76 -8.24
CA ALA A 491 -16.37 19.14 -8.07
C ALA A 491 -16.96 20.08 -9.13
N THR A 492 -16.97 21.40 -8.82
CA THR A 492 -17.31 22.45 -9.76
C THR A 492 -16.48 23.71 -9.50
N ASP A 493 -16.18 24.46 -10.58
CA ASP A 493 -15.57 25.78 -10.55
C ASP A 493 -16.64 26.91 -10.55
N GLY A 494 -17.89 26.59 -10.91
CA GLY A 494 -19.01 27.52 -11.04
C GLY A 494 -20.05 27.39 -9.92
N GLU A 495 -21.25 27.97 -10.18
CA GLU A 495 -22.38 27.82 -9.27
C GLU A 495 -22.74 26.35 -9.06
N PRO A 496 -22.95 25.89 -7.82
CA PRO A 496 -23.25 24.51 -7.53
C PRO A 496 -24.67 24.12 -7.97
N ASP A 497 -24.78 23.03 -8.72
CA ASP A 497 -26.06 22.37 -9.00
C ASP A 497 -26.35 21.32 -7.92
N GLU A 498 -27.27 21.63 -7.00
CA GLU A 498 -27.65 20.73 -5.90
C GLU A 498 -28.11 19.36 -6.37
N LYS A 499 -28.79 19.28 -7.54
CA LYS A 499 -29.24 18.00 -8.10
C LYS A 499 -28.08 17.13 -8.50
N LEU A 500 -27.05 17.69 -9.14
CA LEU A 500 -25.85 16.94 -9.54
C LEU A 500 -25.02 16.52 -8.34
N ILE A 501 -24.91 17.37 -7.31
CA ILE A 501 -24.24 17.05 -6.06
C ILE A 501 -24.95 15.90 -5.35
N ARG A 502 -26.28 15.94 -5.23
CA ARG A 502 -27.11 14.89 -4.66
C ARG A 502 -26.91 13.57 -5.39
N GLN A 503 -27.01 13.58 -6.71
CA GLN A 503 -26.79 12.38 -7.54
C GLN A 503 -25.37 11.80 -7.37
N ALA A 504 -24.36 12.65 -7.21
CA ALA A 504 -23.00 12.22 -6.92
C ALA A 504 -22.88 11.66 -5.50
N ALA A 505 -23.54 12.28 -4.52
CA ALA A 505 -23.52 11.84 -3.12
C ALA A 505 -24.21 10.48 -2.93
N GLU A 506 -25.36 10.25 -3.56
CA GLU A 506 -26.14 9.01 -3.50
C GLU A 506 -25.39 7.77 -3.99
N LYS A 507 -24.32 7.93 -4.77
CA LYS A 507 -23.43 6.82 -5.15
C LYS A 507 -22.55 6.33 -4.02
N TRP A 508 -22.30 7.16 -3.01
CA TRP A 508 -21.28 6.92 -1.99
C TRP A 508 -21.81 6.95 -0.56
N PHE A 509 -22.92 7.63 -0.33
CA PHE A 509 -23.52 7.85 0.98
C PHE A 509 -24.99 7.41 0.96
N PHE A 510 -25.49 7.01 2.13
CA PHE A 510 -26.85 6.47 2.30
C PHE A 510 -27.57 7.17 3.46
#